data_a59f33ff241b91bd095cf9574d625379
#
_entry.id   a59f33ff241b91bd095cf9574d625379
#
_cell.length_a   1.000
_cell.length_b   1.000
_cell.length_c   1.000
_cell.angle_alpha   90.00
_cell.angle_beta   90.00
_cell.angle_gamma   90.00
#
_symmetry.space_group_name_H-M   'P 1'
#
loop_
_entity.id
_entity.type
_entity.pdbx_description
1 polymer ?
#
loop_
_entity_poly.entity_id
_entity_poly.type
_entity_poly.pdbx_seq_one_letter_code
_entity_poly.pdbx_strand_id
1 'polypeptide(L)'
;MKFSEKLNDYIEQLSCTGKDICNLSGISAASLSRYRNGERVPEFGTKPFEDLCCALAQISAQKGELQITADTVKKAFVSCDDFVSTDKELLRKNFNTLLSALNVNLTQLCQYTNYDASAVFRIRNGSRKPGDAERFASAVASFVTRTMQTQSEIGAVAELIGCDIDEIYDLSVRYAKIKSWLLKQPVQKAEGNSVSKFLSKLD
;
A
#
# COMPACT_ATOMS: atom_id res chain seq x y z
N MET A 1 9.99 11.62 3.05
CA MET A 1 9.67 12.53 1.93
C MET A 1 8.41 12.07 1.25
N LYS A 2 7.46 12.99 1.01
CA LYS A 2 6.18 12.67 0.35
C LYS A 2 6.34 12.53 -1.16
N PHE A 3 5.41 11.82 -1.79
CA PHE A 3 5.36 11.68 -3.24
C PHE A 3 5.31 13.04 -3.96
N SER A 4 4.48 13.97 -3.47
CA SER A 4 4.35 15.31 -4.05
C SER A 4 5.65 16.12 -3.99
N GLU A 5 6.38 16.03 -2.89
CA GLU A 5 7.69 16.65 -2.72
C GLU A 5 8.67 16.08 -3.74
N LYS A 6 8.73 14.73 -3.83
CA LYS A 6 9.61 14.04 -4.77
C LYS A 6 9.29 14.34 -6.24
N LEU A 7 8.00 14.46 -6.58
CA LEU A 7 7.57 14.83 -7.92
C LEU A 7 7.99 16.27 -8.25
N ASN A 8 7.82 17.20 -7.32
CA ASN A 8 8.25 18.58 -7.52
C ASN A 8 9.78 18.69 -7.60
N ASP A 9 10.54 17.91 -6.83
CA ASP A 9 12.01 17.81 -6.95
C ASP A 9 12.43 17.38 -8.36
N TYR A 10 11.78 16.36 -8.94
CA TYR A 10 12.06 15.95 -10.33
C TYR A 10 11.75 17.05 -11.34
N ILE A 11 10.62 17.76 -11.16
CA ILE A 11 10.24 18.88 -12.05
C ILE A 11 11.31 19.98 -12.02
N GLU A 12 11.81 20.30 -10.83
CA GLU A 12 12.85 21.31 -10.62
C GLU A 12 14.20 20.84 -11.19
N GLN A 13 14.67 19.64 -10.79
CA GLN A 13 15.93 19.07 -11.28
C GLN A 13 15.98 18.94 -12.80
N LEU A 14 14.88 18.52 -13.40
CA LEU A 14 14.76 18.40 -14.86
C LEU A 14 14.41 19.73 -15.53
N SER A 15 14.25 20.82 -14.78
CA SER A 15 13.82 22.14 -15.28
C SER A 15 12.67 22.03 -16.29
N CYS A 16 11.71 21.13 -16.04
CA CYS A 16 10.58 20.87 -16.94
C CYS A 16 9.29 21.52 -16.43
N THR A 17 8.33 21.65 -17.32
CA THR A 17 7.01 22.20 -16.98
C THR A 17 5.99 21.07 -16.79
N GLY A 18 4.90 21.36 -16.05
CA GLY A 18 3.78 20.43 -15.96
C GLY A 18 3.17 20.11 -17.33
N LYS A 19 3.25 21.04 -18.29
CA LYS A 19 2.78 20.83 -19.67
C LYS A 19 3.60 19.78 -20.41
N ASP A 20 4.92 19.77 -20.20
CA ASP A 20 5.81 18.77 -20.82
C ASP A 20 5.47 17.37 -20.30
N ILE A 21 5.27 17.25 -18.99
CA ILE A 21 4.86 15.97 -18.38
C ILE A 21 3.50 15.52 -18.91
N CYS A 22 2.51 16.42 -18.97
CA CYS A 22 1.18 16.07 -19.48
C CYS A 22 1.23 15.61 -20.93
N ASN A 23 2.02 16.29 -21.78
CA ASN A 23 2.16 15.94 -23.19
C ASN A 23 2.76 14.55 -23.40
N LEU A 24 3.76 14.18 -22.60
CA LEU A 24 4.46 12.89 -22.73
C LEU A 24 3.72 11.74 -22.03
N SER A 25 3.10 12.00 -20.89
CA SER A 25 2.41 10.98 -20.12
C SER A 25 0.94 10.79 -20.47
N GLY A 26 0.32 11.77 -21.18
CA GLY A 26 -1.13 11.77 -21.38
C GLY A 26 -1.96 12.03 -20.11
N ILE A 27 -1.33 12.35 -18.99
CA ILE A 27 -2.01 12.70 -17.74
C ILE A 27 -2.64 14.07 -17.88
N SER A 28 -3.90 14.23 -17.44
CA SER A 28 -4.56 15.55 -17.48
C SER A 28 -3.87 16.55 -16.54
N ALA A 29 -3.87 17.82 -16.92
CA ALA A 29 -3.31 18.90 -16.09
C ALA A 29 -3.93 18.95 -14.70
N ALA A 30 -5.23 18.69 -14.57
CA ALA A 30 -5.92 18.61 -13.28
C ALA A 30 -5.42 17.45 -12.41
N SER A 31 -5.15 16.28 -12.99
CA SER A 31 -4.59 15.13 -12.25
C SER A 31 -3.15 15.41 -11.82
N LEU A 32 -2.32 15.95 -12.71
CA LEU A 32 -0.95 16.31 -12.38
C LEU A 32 -0.88 17.38 -11.27
N SER A 33 -1.76 18.39 -11.33
CA SER A 33 -1.87 19.40 -10.27
C SER A 33 -2.17 18.78 -8.91
N ARG A 34 -3.13 17.84 -8.83
CA ARG A 34 -3.46 17.12 -7.60
C ARG A 34 -2.28 16.29 -7.08
N TYR A 35 -1.51 15.68 -7.97
CA TYR A 35 -0.29 14.93 -7.62
C TYR A 35 0.77 15.86 -7.01
N ARG A 36 1.00 17.01 -7.62
CA ARG A 36 1.97 18.01 -7.17
C ARG A 36 1.59 18.66 -5.84
N ASN A 37 0.29 18.86 -5.60
CA ASN A 37 -0.22 19.46 -4.36
C ASN A 37 -0.37 18.43 -3.22
N GLY A 38 -0.13 17.13 -3.47
CA GLY A 38 -0.30 16.08 -2.48
C GLY A 38 -1.77 15.74 -2.17
N GLU A 39 -2.72 16.24 -2.97
CA GLU A 39 -4.15 15.91 -2.83
C GLU A 39 -4.45 14.47 -3.27
N ARG A 40 -3.58 13.90 -4.09
CA ARG A 40 -3.70 12.54 -4.61
C ARG A 40 -2.31 11.98 -4.93
N VAL A 41 -2.15 10.67 -4.69
CA VAL A 41 -1.00 9.90 -5.13
C VAL A 41 -1.47 8.93 -6.23
N PRO A 42 -0.73 8.77 -7.34
CA PRO A 42 -1.08 7.78 -8.35
C PRO A 42 -0.91 6.37 -7.80
N GLU A 43 -1.78 5.47 -8.19
CA GLU A 43 -1.72 4.09 -7.72
C GLU A 43 -0.60 3.31 -8.45
N PHE A 44 0.21 2.56 -7.69
CA PHE A 44 1.29 1.72 -8.21
C PHE A 44 0.79 0.73 -9.27
N GLY A 45 1.56 0.55 -10.33
CA GLY A 45 1.26 -0.39 -11.41
C GLY A 45 0.05 0.00 -12.26
N THR A 46 -0.50 1.19 -12.08
CA THR A 46 -1.52 1.72 -12.97
C THR A 46 -0.88 2.45 -14.15
N LYS A 47 -1.61 2.47 -15.28
CA LYS A 47 -1.11 3.18 -16.47
C LYS A 47 -0.71 4.63 -16.18
N PRO A 48 -1.47 5.46 -15.44
CA PRO A 48 -1.04 6.82 -15.12
C PRO A 48 0.27 6.90 -14.34
N PHE A 49 0.54 5.93 -13.44
CA PHE A 49 1.79 5.87 -12.71
C PHE A 49 2.97 5.51 -13.61
N GLU A 50 2.82 4.48 -14.44
CA GLU A 50 3.85 4.05 -15.38
C GLU A 50 4.15 5.14 -16.42
N ASP A 51 3.10 5.77 -16.98
CA ASP A 51 3.22 6.86 -17.94
C ASP A 51 3.94 8.07 -17.34
N LEU A 52 3.70 8.40 -16.05
CA LEU A 52 4.42 9.46 -15.35
C LEU A 52 5.90 9.15 -15.19
N CYS A 53 6.24 7.94 -14.79
CA CYS A 53 7.64 7.50 -14.66
C CYS A 53 8.38 7.54 -16.03
N CYS A 54 7.72 7.06 -17.08
CA CYS A 54 8.26 7.10 -18.43
C CYS A 54 8.45 8.53 -18.93
N ALA A 55 7.49 9.43 -18.70
CA ALA A 55 7.58 10.82 -19.11
C ALA A 55 8.79 11.54 -18.47
N LEU A 56 8.99 11.37 -17.15
CA LEU A 56 10.15 11.96 -16.47
C LEU A 56 11.47 11.40 -16.98
N ALA A 57 11.54 10.10 -17.26
CA ALA A 57 12.73 9.49 -17.86
C ALA A 57 13.01 10.02 -19.29
N GLN A 58 11.97 10.19 -20.09
CA GLN A 58 12.10 10.77 -21.45
C GLN A 58 12.58 12.22 -21.42
N ILE A 59 12.03 13.03 -20.49
CA ILE A 59 12.50 14.42 -20.31
C ILE A 59 13.97 14.45 -19.92
N SER A 60 14.39 13.58 -18.99
CA SER A 60 15.78 13.44 -18.60
C SER A 60 16.69 13.09 -19.79
N ALA A 61 16.28 12.12 -20.60
CA ALA A 61 17.05 11.70 -21.78
C ALA A 61 17.17 12.82 -22.83
N GLN A 62 16.12 13.63 -23.03
CA GLN A 62 16.12 14.75 -23.98
C GLN A 62 17.05 15.88 -23.55
N LYS A 63 17.26 16.08 -22.25
CA LYS A 63 18.11 17.15 -21.70
C LYS A 63 19.58 16.76 -21.57
N GLY A 64 19.90 15.47 -21.59
CA GLY A 64 21.27 14.97 -21.61
C GLY A 64 22.07 15.13 -20.31
N GLU A 65 21.52 15.79 -19.30
CA GLU A 65 22.25 16.13 -18.06
C GLU A 65 22.22 15.03 -16.99
N LEU A 66 21.16 14.22 -16.96
CA LEU A 66 20.96 13.13 -16.00
C LEU A 66 20.33 11.94 -16.71
N GLN A 67 20.98 10.79 -16.73
CA GLN A 67 20.37 9.56 -17.25
C GLN A 67 19.49 8.92 -16.18
N ILE A 68 18.28 9.44 -16.00
CA ILE A 68 17.28 8.88 -15.10
C ILE A 68 16.41 7.90 -15.88
N THR A 69 16.40 6.65 -15.48
CA THR A 69 15.52 5.62 -16.08
C THR A 69 14.15 5.62 -15.44
N ALA A 70 13.13 5.13 -16.15
CA ALA A 70 11.80 4.97 -15.61
C ALA A 70 11.78 4.09 -14.33
N ASP A 71 12.63 3.05 -14.29
CA ASP A 71 12.77 2.19 -13.11
C ASP A 71 13.37 2.93 -11.92
N THR A 72 14.31 3.84 -12.15
CA THR A 72 14.88 4.68 -11.07
C THR A 72 13.83 5.61 -10.50
N VAL A 73 13.05 6.28 -11.35
CA VAL A 73 11.92 7.13 -10.93
C VAL A 73 10.89 6.33 -10.16
N LYS A 74 10.53 5.16 -10.67
CA LYS A 74 9.57 4.25 -10.04
C LYS A 74 10.02 3.83 -8.64
N LYS A 75 11.27 3.40 -8.48
CA LYS A 75 11.83 3.04 -7.16
C LYS A 75 11.83 4.23 -6.20
N ALA A 76 12.18 5.43 -6.69
CA ALA A 76 12.17 6.64 -5.88
C ALA A 76 10.76 7.02 -5.40
N PHE A 77 9.74 6.90 -6.25
CA PHE A 77 8.36 7.15 -5.86
C PHE A 77 7.82 6.10 -4.89
N VAL A 78 8.12 4.82 -5.10
CA VAL A 78 7.71 3.73 -4.19
C VAL A 78 8.33 3.87 -2.80
N SER A 79 9.48 4.52 -2.67
CA SER A 79 10.13 4.78 -1.38
C SER A 79 9.55 5.98 -0.61
N CYS A 80 8.59 6.72 -1.18
CA CYS A 80 7.95 7.85 -0.51
C CYS A 80 7.00 7.37 0.59
N ASP A 81 6.90 8.15 1.68
CA ASP A 81 6.14 7.79 2.89
C ASP A 81 4.63 7.65 2.65
N ASP A 82 4.10 8.41 1.70
CA ASP A 82 2.69 8.43 1.32
C ASP A 82 2.38 7.58 0.07
N PHE A 83 3.42 6.96 -0.51
CA PHE A 83 3.25 6.08 -1.65
C PHE A 83 2.95 4.66 -1.19
N VAL A 84 1.68 4.38 -0.96
CA VAL A 84 1.24 3.03 -0.66
C VAL A 84 1.16 2.25 -1.97
N SER A 85 2.15 1.40 -2.21
CA SER A 85 2.05 0.35 -3.22
C SER A 85 0.95 -0.62 -2.79
N THR A 86 -0.29 -0.31 -3.15
CA THR A 86 -1.40 -1.21 -2.86
C THR A 86 -1.36 -2.33 -3.89
N ASP A 87 -0.63 -3.39 -3.58
CA ASP A 87 -0.80 -4.64 -4.29
C ASP A 87 -2.21 -5.16 -4.01
N LYS A 88 -3.11 -4.99 -4.97
CA LYS A 88 -4.53 -5.36 -4.84
C LYS A 88 -4.70 -6.87 -4.66
N GLU A 89 -3.77 -7.66 -5.15
CA GLU A 89 -3.75 -9.09 -4.93
C GLU A 89 -3.31 -9.42 -3.49
N LEU A 90 -2.36 -8.67 -2.98
CA LEU A 90 -1.94 -8.77 -1.59
C LEU A 90 -3.06 -8.36 -0.62
N LEU A 91 -3.74 -7.24 -0.89
CA LEU A 91 -4.91 -6.84 -0.10
C LEU A 91 -5.96 -7.95 -0.08
N ARG A 92 -6.25 -8.58 -1.22
CA ARG A 92 -7.17 -9.72 -1.32
C ARG A 92 -6.69 -10.90 -0.47
N LYS A 93 -5.41 -11.26 -0.59
CA LYS A 93 -4.80 -12.35 0.19
C LYS A 93 -4.88 -12.07 1.68
N ASN A 94 -4.46 -10.89 2.12
CA ASN A 94 -4.48 -10.49 3.52
C ASN A 94 -5.91 -10.41 4.05
N PHE A 95 -6.85 -9.88 3.27
CA PHE A 95 -8.26 -9.86 3.62
C PHE A 95 -8.82 -11.27 3.85
N ASN A 96 -8.56 -12.22 2.93
CA ASN A 96 -9.00 -13.60 3.08
C ASN A 96 -8.37 -14.28 4.31
N THR A 97 -7.09 -14.04 4.56
CA THR A 97 -6.38 -14.56 5.73
C THR A 97 -7.00 -14.05 7.02
N LEU A 98 -7.28 -12.74 7.09
CA LEU A 98 -7.92 -12.11 8.25
C LEU A 98 -9.32 -12.66 8.51
N LEU A 99 -10.14 -12.82 7.45
CA LEU A 99 -11.47 -13.41 7.56
C LEU A 99 -11.43 -14.84 8.11
N SER A 100 -10.46 -15.63 7.65
CA SER A 100 -10.30 -17.02 8.08
C SER A 100 -9.80 -17.12 9.53
N ALA A 101 -8.82 -16.29 9.90
CA ALA A 101 -8.23 -16.32 11.25
C ALA A 101 -9.25 -15.95 12.35
N LEU A 102 -10.17 -15.03 12.05
CA LEU A 102 -11.15 -14.53 13.00
C LEU A 102 -12.56 -15.10 12.79
N ASN A 103 -12.73 -16.03 11.84
CA ASN A 103 -14.04 -16.57 11.48
C ASN A 103 -15.11 -15.46 11.26
N VAL A 104 -14.72 -14.41 10.53
CA VAL A 104 -15.53 -13.19 10.37
C VAL A 104 -16.84 -13.47 9.64
N ASN A 105 -17.95 -13.02 10.22
CA ASN A 105 -19.25 -13.03 9.56
C ASN A 105 -19.32 -11.93 8.49
N LEU A 106 -19.31 -12.33 7.23
CA LEU A 106 -19.35 -11.40 6.09
C LEU A 106 -20.61 -10.53 6.04
N THR A 107 -21.75 -11.04 6.49
CA THR A 107 -22.99 -10.25 6.53
C THR A 107 -22.87 -9.09 7.50
N GLN A 108 -22.33 -9.35 8.69
CA GLN A 108 -22.07 -8.31 9.69
C GLN A 108 -21.02 -7.31 9.19
N LEU A 109 -19.96 -7.78 8.53
CA LEU A 109 -18.97 -6.91 7.92
C LEU A 109 -19.59 -5.98 6.90
N CYS A 110 -20.41 -6.51 5.97
CA CYS A 110 -21.08 -5.71 4.95
C CYS A 110 -22.03 -4.67 5.54
N GLN A 111 -22.82 -5.06 6.56
CA GLN A 111 -23.73 -4.15 7.27
C GLN A 111 -22.97 -3.02 7.98
N TYR A 112 -21.90 -3.35 8.67
CA TYR A 112 -21.09 -2.37 9.40
C TYR A 112 -20.37 -1.39 8.47
N THR A 113 -19.79 -1.91 7.38
CA THR A 113 -18.97 -1.12 6.47
C THR A 113 -19.77 -0.42 5.37
N ASN A 114 -21.08 -0.73 5.29
CA ASN A 114 -21.96 -0.28 4.21
C ASN A 114 -21.46 -0.64 2.81
N TYR A 115 -20.73 -1.76 2.70
CA TYR A 115 -20.35 -2.32 1.41
C TYR A 115 -21.41 -3.33 0.95
N ASP A 116 -21.69 -3.32 -0.35
CA ASP A 116 -22.56 -4.32 -0.97
C ASP A 116 -21.94 -5.73 -0.87
N ALA A 117 -22.73 -6.70 -0.43
CA ALA A 117 -22.30 -8.07 -0.21
C ALA A 117 -21.72 -8.71 -1.49
N SER A 118 -22.32 -8.44 -2.65
CA SER A 118 -21.81 -8.94 -3.94
C SER A 118 -20.47 -8.32 -4.29
N ALA A 119 -20.26 -7.03 -3.94
CA ALA A 119 -18.98 -6.38 -4.14
C ALA A 119 -17.88 -6.99 -3.26
N VAL A 120 -18.16 -7.21 -1.97
CA VAL A 120 -17.23 -7.86 -1.04
C VAL A 120 -16.91 -9.29 -1.48
N PHE A 121 -17.92 -10.06 -1.89
CA PHE A 121 -17.72 -11.41 -2.43
C PHE A 121 -16.81 -11.42 -3.67
N ARG A 122 -17.02 -10.48 -4.61
CA ARG A 122 -16.18 -10.36 -5.81
C ARG A 122 -14.75 -9.91 -5.49
N ILE A 123 -14.56 -9.07 -4.46
CA ILE A 123 -13.22 -8.71 -3.97
C ILE A 123 -12.54 -9.95 -3.37
N ARG A 124 -13.26 -10.70 -2.56
CA ARG A 124 -12.77 -11.92 -1.91
C ARG A 124 -12.28 -12.98 -2.90
N ASN A 125 -13.03 -13.23 -3.96
CA ASN A 125 -12.70 -14.23 -4.98
C ASN A 125 -11.79 -13.69 -6.10
N GLY A 126 -11.42 -12.41 -6.08
CA GLY A 126 -10.52 -11.79 -7.06
C GLY A 126 -11.18 -11.35 -8.37
N SER A 127 -12.51 -11.55 -8.54
CA SER A 127 -13.21 -11.12 -9.76
C SER A 127 -13.48 -9.61 -9.82
N ARG A 128 -13.24 -8.89 -8.71
CA ARG A 128 -13.29 -7.43 -8.64
C ARG A 128 -12.18 -6.92 -7.72
N LYS A 129 -11.59 -5.81 -8.10
CA LYS A 129 -10.68 -5.05 -7.23
C LYS A 129 -11.47 -3.97 -6.47
N PRO A 130 -11.13 -3.64 -5.21
CA PRO A 130 -11.72 -2.46 -4.57
C PRO A 130 -11.41 -1.21 -5.39
N GLY A 131 -12.39 -0.33 -5.55
CA GLY A 131 -12.19 0.93 -6.26
C GLY A 131 -11.21 1.85 -5.52
N ASP A 132 -11.32 1.85 -4.19
CA ASP A 132 -10.43 2.52 -3.25
C ASP A 132 -9.97 1.50 -2.22
N ALA A 133 -8.72 1.06 -2.35
CA ALA A 133 -8.13 0.04 -1.51
C ALA A 133 -7.91 0.51 -0.07
N GLU A 134 -7.52 1.78 0.11
CA GLU A 134 -7.32 2.38 1.42
C GLU A 134 -8.63 2.49 2.20
N ARG A 135 -9.68 2.97 1.54
CA ARG A 135 -11.02 3.05 2.14
C ARG A 135 -11.54 1.67 2.50
N PHE A 136 -11.34 0.67 1.64
CA PHE A 136 -11.73 -0.70 1.91
C PHE A 136 -10.97 -1.28 3.11
N ALA A 137 -9.63 -1.15 3.14
CA ALA A 137 -8.81 -1.61 4.26
C ALA A 137 -9.16 -0.90 5.57
N SER A 138 -9.43 0.41 5.53
CA SER A 138 -9.88 1.20 6.68
C SER A 138 -11.21 0.68 7.24
N ALA A 139 -12.17 0.38 6.37
CA ALA A 139 -13.48 -0.13 6.78
C ALA A 139 -13.36 -1.53 7.43
N VAL A 140 -12.57 -2.42 6.82
CA VAL A 140 -12.30 -3.77 7.36
C VAL A 140 -11.57 -3.68 8.69
N ALA A 141 -10.52 -2.86 8.80
CA ALA A 141 -9.77 -2.69 10.05
C ALA A 141 -10.64 -2.14 11.17
N SER A 142 -11.50 -1.17 10.88
CA SER A 142 -12.45 -0.60 11.84
C SER A 142 -13.44 -1.65 12.34
N PHE A 143 -14.00 -2.45 11.44
CA PHE A 143 -14.91 -3.53 11.81
C PHE A 143 -14.22 -4.55 12.72
N VAL A 144 -13.08 -5.08 12.29
CA VAL A 144 -12.32 -6.08 13.05
C VAL A 144 -11.92 -5.55 14.43
N THR A 145 -11.39 -4.32 14.50
CA THR A 145 -10.97 -3.71 15.77
C THR A 145 -12.12 -3.62 16.76
N ARG A 146 -13.34 -3.35 16.30
CA ARG A 146 -14.53 -3.21 17.16
C ARG A 146 -15.19 -4.53 17.53
N THR A 147 -15.10 -5.53 16.68
CA THR A 147 -15.77 -6.83 16.91
C THR A 147 -14.91 -7.81 17.70
N MET A 148 -13.60 -7.64 17.74
CA MET A 148 -12.69 -8.45 18.55
C MET A 148 -12.91 -8.15 20.04
N GLN A 149 -13.35 -9.15 20.78
CA GLN A 149 -13.65 -9.04 22.23
C GLN A 149 -12.82 -9.99 23.07
N THR A 150 -12.35 -11.09 22.49
CA THR A 150 -11.66 -12.13 23.26
C THR A 150 -10.12 -12.01 23.13
N GLN A 151 -9.43 -12.43 24.19
CA GLN A 151 -7.97 -12.52 24.23
C GLN A 151 -7.42 -13.40 23.08
N SER A 152 -8.15 -14.47 22.76
CA SER A 152 -7.79 -15.40 21.68
C SER A 152 -7.82 -14.72 20.30
N GLU A 153 -8.83 -13.89 20.03
CA GLU A 153 -8.94 -13.14 18.77
C GLU A 153 -7.84 -12.08 18.67
N ILE A 154 -7.55 -11.38 19.77
CA ILE A 154 -6.46 -10.39 19.82
C ILE A 154 -5.12 -11.08 19.57
N GLY A 155 -4.88 -12.23 20.22
CA GLY A 155 -3.67 -13.02 20.01
C GLY A 155 -3.51 -13.52 18.57
N ALA A 156 -4.60 -14.03 17.97
CA ALA A 156 -4.58 -14.46 16.58
C ALA A 156 -4.25 -13.32 15.60
N VAL A 157 -4.75 -12.11 15.86
CA VAL A 157 -4.40 -10.94 15.04
C VAL A 157 -2.96 -10.50 15.30
N ALA A 158 -2.49 -10.47 16.54
CA ALA A 158 -1.09 -10.13 16.87
C ALA A 158 -0.11 -11.06 16.12
N GLU A 159 -0.38 -12.36 16.15
CA GLU A 159 0.40 -13.34 15.40
C GLU A 159 0.35 -13.10 13.88
N LEU A 160 -0.85 -12.85 13.35
CA LEU A 160 -1.06 -12.62 11.92
C LEU A 160 -0.31 -11.39 11.40
N ILE A 161 -0.32 -10.27 12.16
CA ILE A 161 0.36 -9.04 11.79
C ILE A 161 1.83 -8.97 12.23
N GLY A 162 2.28 -9.96 13.00
CA GLY A 162 3.68 -10.10 13.42
C GLY A 162 4.10 -9.08 14.49
N CYS A 163 3.24 -8.80 15.47
CA CYS A 163 3.55 -7.92 16.62
C CYS A 163 3.23 -8.58 17.95
N ASP A 164 3.71 -7.98 19.05
CA ASP A 164 3.34 -8.44 20.38
C ASP A 164 1.88 -8.08 20.71
N ILE A 165 1.22 -8.96 21.48
CA ILE A 165 -0.18 -8.78 21.84
C ILE A 165 -0.39 -7.49 22.63
N ASP A 166 0.58 -7.12 23.47
CA ASP A 166 0.52 -5.92 24.31
C ASP A 166 0.48 -4.63 23.47
N GLU A 167 1.08 -4.65 22.28
CA GLU A 167 1.11 -3.50 21.38
C GLU A 167 -0.26 -3.18 20.77
N ILE A 168 -1.18 -4.13 20.73
CA ILE A 168 -2.50 -3.99 20.09
C ILE A 168 -3.68 -4.01 21.08
N TYR A 169 -3.41 -3.82 22.39
CA TYR A 169 -4.49 -3.59 23.34
C TYR A 169 -5.19 -2.25 23.12
N ASP A 170 -4.44 -1.21 22.78
CA ASP A 170 -5.04 0.07 22.40
C ASP A 170 -5.76 -0.05 21.05
N LEU A 171 -7.02 0.41 21.03
CA LEU A 171 -7.88 0.29 19.85
C LEU A 171 -7.36 1.09 18.65
N SER A 172 -6.73 2.23 18.88
CA SER A 172 -6.20 3.09 17.82
C SER A 172 -4.97 2.47 17.19
N VAL A 173 -4.09 1.91 18.01
CA VAL A 173 -2.89 1.19 17.56
C VAL A 173 -3.29 -0.08 16.81
N ARG A 174 -4.24 -0.85 17.35
CA ARG A 174 -4.80 -2.04 16.71
C ARG A 174 -5.35 -1.73 15.32
N TYR A 175 -6.20 -0.72 15.23
CA TYR A 175 -6.75 -0.26 13.95
C TYR A 175 -5.65 0.09 12.96
N ALA A 176 -4.67 0.91 13.37
CA ALA A 176 -3.60 1.36 12.50
C ALA A 176 -2.73 0.19 12.00
N LYS A 177 -2.40 -0.76 12.88
CA LYS A 177 -1.61 -1.95 12.53
C LYS A 177 -2.37 -2.89 11.60
N ILE A 178 -3.65 -3.18 11.84
CA ILE A 178 -4.48 -4.01 10.97
C ILE A 178 -4.61 -3.35 9.58
N LYS A 179 -4.93 -2.04 9.52
CA LYS A 179 -5.02 -1.30 8.26
C LYS A 179 -3.70 -1.36 7.49
N SER A 180 -2.59 -1.08 8.16
CA SER A 180 -1.27 -1.11 7.56
C SER A 180 -0.92 -2.51 7.02
N TRP A 181 -1.21 -3.56 7.78
CA TRP A 181 -0.96 -4.94 7.37
C TRP A 181 -1.81 -5.36 6.16
N LEU A 182 -3.08 -4.96 6.11
CA LEU A 182 -3.94 -5.23 4.95
C LEU A 182 -3.37 -4.66 3.65
N LEU A 183 -2.68 -3.52 3.73
CA LEU A 183 -2.16 -2.78 2.57
C LEU A 183 -0.69 -3.09 2.25
N LYS A 184 0.07 -3.67 3.18
CA LYS A 184 1.51 -3.94 3.05
C LYS A 184 1.78 -5.42 2.89
N GLN A 185 2.89 -5.75 2.23
CA GLN A 185 3.40 -7.11 2.26
C GLN A 185 3.69 -7.53 3.71
N PRO A 186 3.35 -8.78 4.10
CA PRO A 186 3.82 -9.30 5.37
C PRO A 186 5.35 -9.15 5.36
N VAL A 187 5.88 -8.45 6.36
CA VAL A 187 7.31 -8.44 6.60
C VAL A 187 7.69 -9.91 6.74
N GLN A 188 8.41 -10.47 5.75
CA GLN A 188 9.01 -11.78 5.93
C GLN A 188 9.81 -11.65 7.22
N LYS A 189 9.43 -12.42 8.26
CA LYS A 189 10.31 -12.63 9.41
C LYS A 189 11.63 -13.02 8.78
N ALA A 190 12.62 -12.14 8.86
CA ALA A 190 13.98 -12.53 8.54
C ALA A 190 14.20 -13.79 9.33
N GLU A 191 14.32 -14.92 8.63
CA GLU A 191 14.65 -16.20 9.26
C GLU A 191 15.83 -15.90 10.16
N GLY A 192 15.63 -16.09 11.47
CA GLY A 192 16.56 -15.70 12.49
C GLY A 192 17.96 -16.13 12.07
N ASN A 193 18.81 -15.13 11.91
CA ASN A 193 20.19 -15.30 11.54
C ASN A 193 20.74 -16.55 12.22
N SER A 194 21.25 -17.45 11.42
CA SER A 194 21.90 -18.70 11.81
C SER A 194 23.17 -18.49 12.63
N VAL A 195 23.09 -17.70 13.70
CA VAL A 195 24.12 -17.63 14.73
C VAL A 195 24.14 -18.92 15.54
N SER A 196 22.98 -19.56 15.72
CA SER A 196 22.87 -20.86 16.39
C SER A 196 23.48 -22.03 15.61
N LYS A 197 23.59 -21.94 14.27
CA LYS A 197 24.26 -22.95 13.44
C LYS A 197 25.76 -22.83 13.42
N PHE A 198 26.33 -21.70 13.83
CA PHE A 198 27.79 -21.53 13.95
C PHE A 198 28.32 -22.06 15.28
N LEU A 199 27.51 -22.03 16.34
CA LEU A 199 27.93 -22.50 17.65
C LEU A 199 27.89 -24.02 17.82
N SER A 200 27.11 -24.74 16.99
CA SER A 200 27.05 -26.23 17.02
C SER A 200 28.16 -26.91 16.18
N LYS A 201 29.10 -26.18 15.62
CA LYS A 201 30.27 -26.71 14.88
C LYS A 201 31.61 -26.51 15.58
N LEU A 202 31.59 -26.10 16.84
CA LEU A 202 32.79 -25.87 17.66
C LEU A 202 32.92 -26.83 18.86
N ASP A 203 32.16 -27.94 18.86
CA ASP A 203 32.39 -29.10 19.72
C ASP A 203 32.82 -30.32 18.92
#